data_6c4a75b4e177fb1e0025084704d49917
#
_entry.id   6c4a75b4e177fb1e0025084704d49917
#
_cell.length_a   1.000
_cell.length_b   1.000
_cell.length_c   1.000
_cell.angle_alpha   90.00
_cell.angle_beta   90.00
_cell.angle_gamma   90.00
#
_symmetry.space_group_name_H-M   'P 1'
#
loop_
_entity.id
_entity.type
_entity.pdbx_description
1 polymer ?
#
loop_
_entity_poly.entity_id
_entity_poly.type
_entity_poly.pdbx_seq_one_letter_code
_entity_poly.pdbx_strand_id
1 'polypeptide(L)'
;MEEILKHFDIQGHILGIKPLGNGLINDTLLVRTDGPDDYVLQRINDAIFRDVDLLQHNIDCATAHIRRKLAGDPDIGRKVLTFLPCRETGKSYWTDGKAFWRVSVFIKDAYTYELVDPEYSYFAGKAFGHFEAMLADIPDRLGETIPDFHNMELRARQLHEAVQADAAGRMAEPEVRAILADLLPHEEEMCKAERMYREGILPKRICHCDTKVNNMLFDADGNILCVIDLDTLMPSFVFSDYGDFLRTAANAVAEDDPHVDRVRFRMDIFEAFTRGYLESARVFLTPVERDNLPYAACLFPYMQAVRFFTDYINGDTYYKIKYPEHNLVRTRNQVALFHAAMDQVPAMEAYIASL
;
A
#
# COMPACT_ATOMS: atom_id res chain seq x y z
N MET A 1 5.04 -9.36 27.14
CA MET A 1 5.81 -9.46 25.89
C MET A 1 6.79 -10.61 25.92
N GLU A 2 7.64 -10.75 26.93
CA GLU A 2 8.58 -11.89 27.01
C GLU A 2 7.90 -13.26 27.02
N GLU A 3 6.73 -13.40 27.64
CA GLU A 3 5.96 -14.65 27.58
C GLU A 3 5.55 -15.03 26.15
N ILE A 4 5.19 -14.04 25.34
CA ILE A 4 4.83 -14.26 23.93
C ILE A 4 6.05 -14.74 23.15
N LEU A 5 7.21 -14.14 23.38
CA LEU A 5 8.45 -14.48 22.69
C LEU A 5 8.94 -15.91 22.95
N LYS A 6 8.53 -16.55 24.07
CA LYS A 6 8.85 -17.97 24.36
C LYS A 6 8.25 -18.97 23.36
N HIS A 7 7.20 -18.56 22.64
CA HIS A 7 6.56 -19.37 21.61
C HIS A 7 7.33 -19.37 20.28
N PHE A 8 8.41 -18.58 20.17
CA PHE A 8 9.24 -18.47 18.97
C PHE A 8 10.69 -18.87 19.27
N ASP A 9 11.45 -19.24 18.23
CA ASP A 9 12.85 -19.64 18.39
C ASP A 9 13.80 -18.44 18.35
N ILE A 10 13.72 -17.61 19.41
CA ILE A 10 14.61 -16.44 19.59
C ILE A 10 16.00 -16.92 19.97
N GLN A 11 17.00 -16.48 19.22
CA GLN A 11 18.42 -16.78 19.48
C GLN A 11 19.01 -15.71 20.41
N GLY A 12 19.59 -16.14 21.52
CA GLY A 12 20.15 -15.26 22.55
C GLY A 12 19.17 -14.84 23.64
N HIS A 13 19.66 -14.02 24.59
CA HIS A 13 18.85 -13.47 25.67
C HIS A 13 18.28 -12.10 25.27
N ILE A 14 17.06 -11.82 25.69
CA ILE A 14 16.40 -10.54 25.43
C ILE A 14 17.06 -9.45 26.30
N LEU A 15 17.63 -8.45 25.66
CA LEU A 15 18.24 -7.27 26.30
C LEU A 15 17.24 -6.13 26.51
N GLY A 16 16.19 -6.08 25.69
CA GLY A 16 15.16 -5.05 25.79
C GLY A 16 14.14 -5.10 24.68
N ILE A 17 12.98 -4.51 24.96
CA ILE A 17 11.85 -4.40 24.01
C ILE A 17 11.42 -2.93 23.98
N LYS A 18 11.32 -2.32 22.80
CA LYS A 18 10.91 -0.94 22.61
C LYS A 18 10.02 -0.77 21.37
N PRO A 19 9.13 0.24 21.33
CA PRO A 19 8.37 0.55 20.13
C PRO A 19 9.28 0.75 18.92
N LEU A 20 8.82 0.28 17.74
CA LEU A 20 9.50 0.43 16.46
C LEU A 20 8.56 1.10 15.45
N GLY A 21 8.95 2.29 14.96
CA GLY A 21 8.18 3.05 14.00
C GLY A 21 6.88 3.66 14.57
N ASN A 22 6.09 4.23 13.67
CA ASN A 22 4.80 4.86 13.95
C ASN A 22 3.66 4.15 13.20
N GLY A 23 3.72 2.81 13.11
CA GLY A 23 2.70 2.01 12.42
C GLY A 23 1.28 2.36 12.92
N LEU A 24 0.36 2.61 11.98
CA LEU A 24 -1.01 3.03 12.30
C LEU A 24 -1.94 1.85 12.55
N ILE A 25 -1.58 0.66 12.08
CA ILE A 25 -2.43 -0.53 12.09
C ILE A 25 -1.99 -1.52 13.16
N ASN A 26 -0.76 -2.02 13.07
CA ASN A 26 -0.21 -3.01 13.99
C ASN A 26 0.61 -2.35 15.11
N ASP A 27 0.60 -2.95 16.31
CA ASP A 27 1.57 -2.61 17.34
C ASP A 27 2.91 -3.29 17.02
N THR A 28 3.95 -2.50 16.76
CA THR A 28 5.25 -3.02 16.33
C THR A 28 6.34 -2.69 17.35
N LEU A 29 7.11 -3.70 17.75
CA LEU A 29 8.14 -3.62 18.77
C LEU A 29 9.46 -4.19 18.26
N LEU A 30 10.56 -3.51 18.53
CA LEU A 30 11.92 -4.02 18.35
C LEU A 30 12.33 -4.80 19.60
N VAL A 31 12.75 -6.04 19.40
CA VAL A 31 13.30 -6.93 20.42
C VAL A 31 14.80 -7.02 20.21
N ARG A 32 15.56 -6.46 21.13
CA ARG A 32 17.04 -6.53 21.12
C ARG A 32 17.51 -7.77 21.86
N THR A 33 18.51 -8.45 21.30
CA THR A 33 19.12 -9.64 21.91
C THR A 33 20.64 -9.51 22.02
N ASP A 34 21.26 -10.41 22.79
CA ASP A 34 22.71 -10.64 22.77
C ASP A 34 23.14 -11.71 21.75
N GLY A 35 22.19 -12.24 20.98
CA GLY A 35 22.41 -13.20 19.90
C GLY A 35 22.79 -12.55 18.57
N PRO A 36 22.84 -13.33 17.49
CA PRO A 36 23.21 -12.84 16.16
C PRO A 36 22.17 -11.88 15.59
N ASP A 37 20.91 -12.08 15.94
CA ASP A 37 19.78 -11.33 15.38
C ASP A 37 19.02 -10.55 16.45
N ASP A 38 18.49 -9.40 16.05
CA ASP A 38 17.37 -8.73 16.70
C ASP A 38 16.08 -9.11 16.00
N TYR A 39 14.94 -8.85 16.62
CA TYR A 39 13.64 -9.28 16.08
C TYR A 39 12.63 -8.15 16.10
N VAL A 40 11.62 -8.28 15.23
CA VAL A 40 10.41 -7.44 15.24
C VAL A 40 9.26 -8.29 15.75
N LEU A 41 8.68 -7.89 16.89
CA LEU A 41 7.46 -8.47 17.43
C LEU A 41 6.28 -7.58 17.01
N GLN A 42 5.29 -8.16 16.36
CA GLN A 42 4.09 -7.44 15.94
C GLN A 42 2.83 -8.09 16.50
N ARG A 43 1.93 -7.24 17.02
CA ARG A 43 0.54 -7.61 17.28
C ARG A 43 -0.27 -7.29 16.05
N ILE A 44 -0.85 -8.30 15.43
CA ILE A 44 -1.68 -8.17 14.25
C ILE A 44 -3.03 -7.55 14.64
N ASN A 45 -3.49 -6.56 13.91
CA ASN A 45 -4.80 -5.95 14.11
C ASN A 45 -5.89 -6.78 13.43
N ASP A 46 -6.46 -7.71 14.18
CA ASP A 46 -7.49 -8.63 13.71
C ASP A 46 -8.88 -7.98 13.50
N ALA A 47 -9.06 -6.73 13.92
CA ALA A 47 -10.24 -5.95 13.54
C ALA A 47 -10.21 -5.53 12.05
N ILE A 48 -9.01 -5.36 11.50
CA ILE A 48 -8.79 -5.04 10.07
C ILE A 48 -8.54 -6.34 9.29
N PHE A 49 -7.57 -7.14 9.72
CA PHE A 49 -7.20 -8.42 9.10
C PHE A 49 -7.98 -9.56 9.75
N ARG A 50 -9.23 -9.73 9.36
CA ARG A 50 -10.16 -10.66 10.01
C ARG A 50 -9.78 -12.13 9.84
N ASP A 51 -9.09 -12.46 8.77
CA ASP A 51 -8.57 -13.80 8.49
C ASP A 51 -7.04 -13.78 8.60
N VAL A 52 -6.53 -14.00 9.81
CA VAL A 52 -5.08 -14.01 10.09
C VAL A 52 -4.40 -15.22 9.45
N ASP A 53 -5.11 -16.34 9.27
CA ASP A 53 -4.57 -17.49 8.54
C ASP A 53 -4.32 -17.14 7.07
N LEU A 54 -5.26 -16.48 6.41
CA LEU A 54 -5.10 -16.00 5.04
C LEU A 54 -3.98 -14.96 4.92
N LEU A 55 -3.94 -13.99 5.85
CA LEU A 55 -2.88 -12.98 5.91
C LEU A 55 -1.49 -13.62 5.91
N GLN A 56 -1.27 -14.54 6.86
CA GLN A 56 0.03 -15.20 7.00
C GLN A 56 0.31 -16.17 5.85
N HIS A 57 -0.69 -16.86 5.31
CA HIS A 57 -0.55 -17.67 4.11
C HIS A 57 0.00 -16.86 2.93
N ASN A 58 -0.58 -15.68 2.66
CA ASN A 58 -0.10 -14.82 1.58
C ASN A 58 1.37 -14.42 1.78
N ILE A 59 1.71 -13.99 3.00
CA ILE A 59 3.08 -13.58 3.35
C ILE A 59 4.06 -14.74 3.23
N ASP A 60 3.72 -15.91 3.78
CA ASP A 60 4.58 -17.09 3.77
C ASP A 60 4.82 -17.60 2.35
N CYS A 61 3.77 -17.67 1.52
CA CYS A 61 3.88 -18.06 0.10
C CYS A 61 4.77 -17.09 -0.67
N ALA A 62 4.54 -15.78 -0.55
CA ALA A 62 5.29 -14.75 -1.26
C ALA A 62 6.77 -14.72 -0.83
N THR A 63 7.05 -14.70 0.48
CA THR A 63 8.43 -14.68 0.99
C THR A 63 9.19 -15.95 0.63
N ALA A 64 8.54 -17.12 0.70
CA ALA A 64 9.14 -18.37 0.26
C ALA A 64 9.43 -18.39 -1.25
N HIS A 65 8.51 -17.84 -2.07
CA HIS A 65 8.70 -17.75 -3.52
C HIS A 65 9.87 -16.83 -3.88
N ILE A 66 9.90 -15.61 -3.31
CA ILE A 66 11.00 -14.65 -3.49
C ILE A 66 12.33 -15.28 -3.06
N ARG A 67 12.35 -15.95 -1.90
CA ARG A 67 13.56 -16.62 -1.39
C ARG A 67 14.06 -17.70 -2.34
N ARG A 68 13.18 -18.48 -2.98
CA ARG A 68 13.60 -19.44 -4.01
C ARG A 68 14.26 -18.76 -5.22
N LYS A 69 13.71 -17.62 -5.67
CA LYS A 69 14.26 -16.86 -6.80
C LYS A 69 15.63 -16.22 -6.47
N LEU A 70 15.83 -15.83 -5.23
CA LEU A 70 17.09 -15.27 -4.73
C LEU A 70 18.05 -16.33 -4.20
N ALA A 71 17.81 -17.62 -4.46
CA ALA A 71 18.69 -18.70 -4.00
C ALA A 71 20.12 -18.50 -4.52
N GLY A 72 21.09 -18.50 -3.60
CA GLY A 72 22.50 -18.24 -3.90
C GLY A 72 22.94 -16.77 -3.70
N ASP A 73 22.03 -15.85 -3.46
CA ASP A 73 22.39 -14.48 -3.05
C ASP A 73 22.91 -14.48 -1.61
N PRO A 74 24.18 -14.04 -1.36
CA PRO A 74 24.76 -14.07 -0.02
C PRO A 74 24.05 -13.15 0.97
N ASP A 75 23.32 -12.15 0.50
CA ASP A 75 22.60 -11.15 1.32
C ASP A 75 21.10 -11.41 1.40
N ILE A 76 20.67 -12.62 1.06
CA ILE A 76 19.24 -13.00 0.99
C ILE A 76 18.47 -12.71 2.27
N GLY A 77 19.13 -12.80 3.44
CA GLY A 77 18.53 -12.52 4.75
C GLY A 77 18.09 -11.07 4.92
N ARG A 78 18.66 -10.13 4.13
CA ARG A 78 18.30 -8.72 4.13
C ARG A 78 17.34 -8.34 3.00
N LYS A 79 17.18 -9.23 1.99
CA LYS A 79 16.39 -8.96 0.78
C LYS A 79 14.97 -9.52 0.83
N VAL A 80 14.68 -10.39 1.78
CA VAL A 80 13.33 -10.93 1.98
C VAL A 80 13.07 -11.14 3.46
N LEU A 81 11.87 -10.74 3.92
CA LEU A 81 11.44 -10.91 5.30
C LEU A 81 11.49 -12.38 5.73
N THR A 82 11.92 -12.62 6.96
CA THR A 82 11.98 -13.95 7.58
C THR A 82 11.11 -13.95 8.83
N PHE A 83 9.98 -14.65 8.78
CA PHE A 83 9.11 -14.84 9.92
C PHE A 83 9.49 -16.12 10.66
N LEU A 84 9.46 -16.09 11.99
CA LEU A 84 9.74 -17.26 12.82
C LEU A 84 8.49 -18.10 12.99
N PRO A 85 8.57 -19.42 12.83
CA PRO A 85 7.44 -20.29 13.13
C PRO A 85 7.19 -20.37 14.64
N CYS A 86 5.93 -20.43 15.03
CA CYS A 86 5.50 -20.77 16.37
C CYS A 86 5.91 -22.22 16.70
N ARG A 87 6.54 -22.44 17.83
CA ARG A 87 7.09 -23.76 18.24
C ARG A 87 6.02 -24.85 18.35
N GLU A 88 4.82 -24.49 18.80
CA GLU A 88 3.74 -25.43 19.06
C GLU A 88 2.96 -25.79 17.79
N THR A 89 2.80 -24.82 16.88
CA THR A 89 1.89 -24.98 15.73
C THR A 89 2.61 -25.04 14.39
N GLY A 90 3.84 -24.54 14.32
CA GLY A 90 4.57 -24.33 13.07
C GLY A 90 4.06 -23.16 12.20
N LYS A 91 2.99 -22.48 12.61
CA LYS A 91 2.45 -21.29 11.92
C LYS A 91 3.38 -20.08 12.14
N SER A 92 3.42 -19.14 11.20
CA SER A 92 4.19 -17.89 11.32
C SER A 92 3.57 -16.86 12.27
N TYR A 93 2.65 -17.28 13.11
CA TYR A 93 2.06 -16.50 14.19
C TYR A 93 1.69 -17.39 15.40
N TRP A 94 1.53 -16.73 16.54
CA TRP A 94 1.00 -17.32 17.78
C TRP A 94 -0.24 -16.54 18.24
N THR A 95 -1.16 -17.21 18.95
CA THR A 95 -2.34 -16.60 19.55
C THR A 95 -2.68 -17.22 20.89
N ASP A 96 -3.14 -16.39 21.83
CA ASP A 96 -3.76 -16.79 23.10
C ASP A 96 -5.31 -16.88 22.99
N GLY A 97 -5.86 -16.77 21.78
CA GLY A 97 -7.29 -16.70 21.51
C GLY A 97 -7.88 -15.29 21.65
N LYS A 98 -7.08 -14.29 22.05
CA LYS A 98 -7.52 -12.87 22.19
C LYS A 98 -6.72 -11.92 21.30
N ALA A 99 -5.49 -12.28 20.99
CA ALA A 99 -4.62 -11.48 20.14
C ALA A 99 -3.72 -12.39 19.31
N PHE A 100 -3.30 -11.90 18.16
CA PHE A 100 -2.40 -12.60 17.26
C PHE A 100 -1.05 -11.90 17.25
N TRP A 101 0.03 -12.68 17.34
CA TRP A 101 1.39 -12.18 17.42
C TRP A 101 2.28 -12.90 16.42
N ARG A 102 3.15 -12.16 15.75
CA ARG A 102 4.18 -12.73 14.88
C ARG A 102 5.54 -12.12 15.17
N VAL A 103 6.58 -12.85 14.85
CA VAL A 103 7.96 -12.42 15.01
C VAL A 103 8.67 -12.56 13.68
N SER A 104 9.38 -11.52 13.27
CA SER A 104 10.30 -11.55 12.13
C SER A 104 11.70 -11.16 12.55
N VAL A 105 12.71 -11.58 11.77
CA VAL A 105 14.09 -11.15 11.95
C VAL A 105 14.20 -9.67 11.57
N PHE A 106 14.83 -8.88 12.42
CA PHE A 106 15.08 -7.46 12.15
C PHE A 106 16.22 -7.30 11.15
N ILE A 107 15.96 -6.61 10.05
CA ILE A 107 16.97 -6.32 9.03
C ILE A 107 17.86 -5.18 9.54
N LYS A 108 19.12 -5.52 9.92
CA LYS A 108 20.10 -4.55 10.44
C LYS A 108 20.68 -3.70 9.30
N ASP A 109 21.24 -2.54 9.64
CA ASP A 109 21.89 -1.61 8.72
C ASP A 109 21.04 -1.28 7.50
N ALA A 110 19.75 -1.11 7.76
CA ALA A 110 18.75 -0.74 6.78
C ALA A 110 18.12 0.61 7.16
N TYR A 111 17.81 1.40 6.15
CA TYR A 111 17.29 2.75 6.28
C TYR A 111 15.96 2.88 5.55
N THR A 112 15.07 3.73 6.08
CA THR A 112 13.86 4.17 5.40
C THR A 112 13.98 5.66 5.10
N TYR A 113 13.33 6.10 4.02
CA TYR A 113 13.29 7.52 3.67
C TYR A 113 11.88 8.07 3.84
N GLU A 114 11.78 9.31 4.32
CA GLU A 114 10.52 10.02 4.49
C GLU A 114 10.30 11.07 3.40
N LEU A 115 11.39 11.56 2.81
CA LEU A 115 11.34 12.56 1.76
C LEU A 115 11.33 11.91 0.38
N VAL A 116 10.39 12.36 -0.45
CA VAL A 116 10.24 11.89 -1.81
C VAL A 116 10.83 12.93 -2.76
N ASP A 117 11.92 12.56 -3.42
CA ASP A 117 12.52 13.27 -4.53
C ASP A 117 12.55 12.39 -5.79
N PRO A 118 12.96 12.91 -6.96
CA PRO A 118 13.01 12.09 -8.18
C PRO A 118 13.96 10.90 -8.10
N GLU A 119 15.08 11.00 -7.39
CA GLU A 119 16.05 9.91 -7.28
C GLU A 119 15.44 8.75 -6.48
N TYR A 120 14.86 9.02 -5.32
CA TYR A 120 14.14 8.00 -4.54
C TYR A 120 12.93 7.45 -5.26
N SER A 121 12.20 8.29 -5.98
CA SER A 121 11.05 7.83 -6.76
C SER A 121 11.45 6.84 -7.85
N TYR A 122 12.59 7.05 -8.50
CA TYR A 122 13.14 6.08 -9.45
C TYR A 122 13.44 4.74 -8.76
N PHE A 123 14.16 4.75 -7.64
CA PHE A 123 14.46 3.53 -6.90
C PHE A 123 13.21 2.86 -6.34
N ALA A 124 12.23 3.63 -5.87
CA ALA A 124 10.95 3.11 -5.44
C ALA A 124 10.20 2.39 -6.57
N GLY A 125 10.13 3.01 -7.75
CA GLY A 125 9.54 2.38 -8.93
C GLY A 125 10.24 1.08 -9.28
N LYS A 126 11.56 1.09 -9.30
CA LYS A 126 12.37 -0.09 -9.60
C LYS A 126 12.16 -1.22 -8.57
N ALA A 127 12.00 -0.86 -7.26
CA ALA A 127 11.75 -1.83 -6.20
C ALA A 127 10.39 -2.49 -6.32
N PHE A 128 9.33 -1.70 -6.46
CA PHE A 128 7.97 -2.25 -6.55
C PHE A 128 7.79 -3.01 -7.86
N GLY A 129 8.27 -2.50 -8.98
CA GLY A 129 8.25 -3.23 -10.24
C GLY A 129 9.03 -4.56 -10.18
N HIS A 130 10.16 -4.60 -9.48
CA HIS A 130 10.91 -5.84 -9.26
C HIS A 130 10.19 -6.81 -8.31
N PHE A 131 9.59 -6.29 -7.25
CA PHE A 131 8.80 -7.08 -6.30
C PHE A 131 7.62 -7.77 -7.00
N GLU A 132 6.84 -7.04 -7.80
CA GLU A 132 5.75 -7.61 -8.58
C GLU A 132 6.26 -8.60 -9.64
N ALA A 133 7.39 -8.32 -10.32
CA ALA A 133 8.02 -9.24 -11.28
C ALA A 133 8.45 -10.55 -10.62
N MET A 134 8.96 -10.50 -9.39
CA MET A 134 9.27 -11.73 -8.63
C MET A 134 8.02 -12.54 -8.30
N LEU A 135 6.86 -11.92 -8.13
CA LEU A 135 5.61 -12.58 -7.79
C LEU A 135 4.73 -12.92 -9.00
N ALA A 136 5.10 -12.48 -10.21
CA ALA A 136 4.29 -12.64 -11.41
C ALA A 136 4.00 -14.10 -11.79
N ASP A 137 4.86 -15.03 -11.40
CA ASP A 137 4.77 -16.47 -11.66
C ASP A 137 4.59 -17.31 -10.38
N ILE A 138 4.14 -16.69 -9.29
CA ILE A 138 3.89 -17.43 -8.04
C ILE A 138 2.82 -18.49 -8.28
N PRO A 139 3.11 -19.78 -7.96
CA PRO A 139 2.16 -20.85 -8.22
C PRO A 139 1.06 -20.95 -7.17
N ASP A 140 1.29 -20.36 -5.99
CA ASP A 140 0.38 -20.42 -4.86
C ASP A 140 -0.82 -19.51 -5.08
N ARG A 141 -2.00 -19.94 -4.63
CA ARG A 141 -3.21 -19.14 -4.69
C ARG A 141 -3.29 -18.25 -3.46
N LEU A 142 -3.11 -16.95 -3.63
CA LEU A 142 -3.30 -15.93 -2.62
C LEU A 142 -4.74 -15.40 -2.64
N GLY A 143 -5.22 -14.96 -1.48
CA GLY A 143 -6.55 -14.34 -1.35
C GLY A 143 -6.49 -12.87 -0.94
N GLU A 144 -7.63 -12.20 -0.97
CA GLU A 144 -7.74 -10.80 -0.55
C GLU A 144 -7.77 -10.72 0.98
N THR A 145 -6.70 -10.21 1.59
CA THR A 145 -6.59 -10.03 3.07
C THR A 145 -7.57 -8.97 3.59
N ILE A 146 -7.88 -7.99 2.75
CA ILE A 146 -8.97 -7.04 2.92
C ILE A 146 -9.84 -7.13 1.66
N PRO A 147 -11.02 -7.76 1.72
CA PRO A 147 -11.88 -7.93 0.56
C PRO A 147 -12.21 -6.60 -0.12
N ASP A 148 -12.12 -6.56 -1.44
CA ASP A 148 -12.44 -5.39 -2.26
C ASP A 148 -11.68 -4.12 -1.86
N PHE A 149 -10.44 -4.23 -1.39
CA PHE A 149 -9.68 -3.12 -0.82
C PHE A 149 -9.57 -1.93 -1.76
N HIS A 150 -9.17 -2.16 -3.01
CA HIS A 150 -9.04 -1.15 -4.06
C HIS A 150 -10.07 -1.33 -5.18
N ASN A 151 -11.27 -1.82 -4.86
CA ASN A 151 -12.38 -1.94 -5.79
C ASN A 151 -13.14 -0.61 -5.91
N MET A 152 -12.94 0.11 -7.02
CA MET A 152 -13.55 1.42 -7.22
C MET A 152 -15.07 1.35 -7.38
N GLU A 153 -15.62 0.28 -7.96
CA GLU A 153 -17.08 0.09 -8.06
C GLU A 153 -17.73 -0.06 -6.67
N LEU A 154 -17.03 -0.74 -5.73
CA LEU A 154 -17.49 -0.78 -4.34
C LEU A 154 -17.47 0.62 -3.71
N ARG A 155 -16.41 1.41 -3.94
CA ARG A 155 -16.29 2.75 -3.37
C ARG A 155 -17.36 3.70 -3.92
N ALA A 156 -17.65 3.64 -5.22
CA ALA A 156 -18.73 4.37 -5.86
C ALA A 156 -20.10 4.01 -5.24
N ARG A 157 -20.39 2.71 -5.13
CA ARG A 157 -21.63 2.24 -4.49
C ARG A 157 -21.75 2.73 -3.04
N GLN A 158 -20.68 2.67 -2.25
CA GLN A 158 -20.67 3.18 -0.88
C GLN A 158 -20.93 4.69 -0.81
N LEU A 159 -20.41 5.46 -1.76
CA LEU A 159 -20.71 6.89 -1.88
C LEU A 159 -22.19 7.12 -2.15
N HIS A 160 -22.79 6.42 -3.13
CA HIS A 160 -24.20 6.54 -3.44
C HIS A 160 -25.09 6.17 -2.25
N GLU A 161 -24.74 5.10 -1.52
CA GLU A 161 -25.46 4.69 -0.29
C GLU A 161 -25.35 5.77 0.80
N ALA A 162 -24.16 6.36 1.00
CA ALA A 162 -23.96 7.44 1.97
C ALA A 162 -24.76 8.70 1.62
N VAL A 163 -24.75 9.09 0.35
CA VAL A 163 -25.53 10.23 -0.16
C VAL A 163 -27.03 10.01 0.05
N GLN A 164 -27.53 8.80 -0.23
CA GLN A 164 -28.93 8.45 -0.04
C GLN A 164 -29.34 8.42 1.43
N ALA A 165 -28.48 7.92 2.30
CA ALA A 165 -28.74 7.80 3.73
C ALA A 165 -28.61 9.15 4.45
N ASP A 166 -27.68 10.00 4.02
CA ASP A 166 -27.33 11.29 4.63
C ASP A 166 -27.34 11.26 6.17
N ALA A 167 -26.67 10.24 6.73
CA ALA A 167 -26.76 9.90 8.14
C ALA A 167 -26.35 11.04 9.09
N ALA A 168 -25.45 11.91 8.65
CA ALA A 168 -25.00 13.08 9.41
C ALA A 168 -25.70 14.40 8.99
N GLY A 169 -26.60 14.39 8.00
CA GLY A 169 -27.31 15.57 7.50
C GLY A 169 -26.43 16.55 6.71
N ARG A 170 -25.25 16.08 6.24
CA ARG A 170 -24.23 16.93 5.58
C ARG A 170 -24.53 17.22 4.11
N MET A 171 -25.46 16.48 3.48
CA MET A 171 -25.91 16.76 2.11
C MET A 171 -26.63 18.10 1.94
N ALA A 172 -27.08 18.73 3.04
CA ALA A 172 -27.61 20.10 3.02
C ALA A 172 -26.51 21.16 2.74
N GLU A 173 -25.24 20.85 2.97
CA GLU A 173 -24.13 21.77 2.79
C GLU A 173 -23.87 22.04 1.29
N PRO A 174 -23.80 23.33 0.84
CA PRO A 174 -23.58 23.65 -0.57
C PRO A 174 -22.28 23.07 -1.12
N GLU A 175 -21.23 23.05 -0.31
CA GLU A 175 -19.91 22.52 -0.69
C GLU A 175 -19.94 21.01 -0.91
N VAL A 176 -20.62 20.26 -0.03
CA VAL A 176 -20.78 18.80 -0.17
C VAL A 176 -21.47 18.47 -1.50
N ARG A 177 -22.51 19.22 -1.86
CA ARG A 177 -23.18 19.06 -3.17
C ARG A 177 -22.28 19.41 -4.35
N ALA A 178 -21.44 20.44 -4.21
CA ALA A 178 -20.50 20.82 -5.25
C ALA A 178 -19.44 19.75 -5.49
N ILE A 179 -18.84 19.18 -4.42
CA ILE A 179 -17.88 18.09 -4.51
C ILE A 179 -18.53 16.84 -5.13
N LEU A 180 -19.75 16.50 -4.74
CA LEU A 180 -20.46 15.37 -5.35
C LEU A 180 -20.68 15.58 -6.86
N ALA A 181 -21.14 16.79 -7.25
CA ALA A 181 -21.34 17.14 -8.66
C ALA A 181 -20.06 17.12 -9.49
N ASP A 182 -18.90 17.38 -8.86
CA ASP A 182 -17.59 17.31 -9.49
C ASP A 182 -17.12 15.85 -9.67
N LEU A 183 -17.33 14.99 -8.68
CA LEU A 183 -16.87 13.60 -8.71
C LEU A 183 -17.69 12.71 -9.66
N LEU A 184 -19.02 12.82 -9.66
CA LEU A 184 -19.93 11.91 -10.37
C LEU A 184 -19.64 11.75 -11.87
N PRO A 185 -19.30 12.80 -12.65
CA PRO A 185 -19.02 12.66 -14.07
C PRO A 185 -17.82 11.76 -14.40
N HIS A 186 -16.93 11.52 -13.46
CA HIS A 186 -15.72 10.71 -13.63
C HIS A 186 -15.88 9.25 -13.19
N GLU A 187 -16.99 8.91 -12.52
CA GLU A 187 -17.20 7.60 -11.90
C GLU A 187 -17.07 6.44 -12.90
N GLU A 188 -17.72 6.53 -14.05
CA GLU A 188 -17.69 5.46 -15.05
C GLU A 188 -16.27 5.15 -15.54
N GLU A 189 -15.48 6.20 -15.81
CA GLU A 189 -14.10 6.03 -16.25
C GLU A 189 -13.22 5.49 -15.10
N MET A 190 -13.41 5.96 -13.89
CA MET A 190 -12.64 5.50 -12.73
C MET A 190 -12.99 4.06 -12.31
N CYS A 191 -14.16 3.56 -12.66
CA CYS A 191 -14.58 2.16 -12.45
C CYS A 191 -14.13 1.20 -13.56
N LYS A 192 -13.45 1.66 -14.62
CA LYS A 192 -13.17 0.83 -15.79
C LYS A 192 -12.31 -0.40 -15.51
N ALA A 193 -11.41 -0.39 -14.52
CA ALA A 193 -10.54 -1.51 -14.23
C ALA A 193 -11.31 -2.78 -13.88
N GLU A 194 -12.36 -2.69 -13.05
CA GLU A 194 -13.20 -3.83 -12.69
C GLU A 194 -14.00 -4.36 -13.88
N ARG A 195 -14.48 -3.47 -14.77
CA ARG A 195 -15.13 -3.86 -16.02
C ARG A 195 -14.18 -4.64 -16.93
N MET A 196 -12.98 -4.10 -17.18
CA MET A 196 -11.95 -4.74 -18.01
C MET A 196 -11.52 -6.11 -17.44
N TYR A 197 -11.50 -6.26 -16.13
CA TYR A 197 -11.23 -7.55 -15.50
C TYR A 197 -12.33 -8.58 -15.79
N ARG A 198 -13.60 -8.20 -15.64
CA ARG A 198 -14.73 -9.08 -15.97
C ARG A 198 -14.78 -9.48 -17.44
N GLU A 199 -14.30 -8.62 -18.33
CA GLU A 199 -14.17 -8.86 -19.76
C GLU A 199 -12.93 -9.70 -20.12
N GLY A 200 -12.07 -10.03 -19.14
CA GLY A 200 -10.84 -10.79 -19.37
C GLY A 200 -9.72 -10.01 -20.05
N ILE A 201 -9.82 -8.68 -20.09
CA ILE A 201 -8.84 -7.78 -20.71
C ILE A 201 -7.71 -7.44 -19.74
N LEU A 202 -8.04 -7.16 -18.47
CA LEU A 202 -7.10 -6.78 -17.44
C LEU A 202 -6.94 -7.94 -16.43
N PRO A 203 -5.72 -8.46 -16.20
CA PRO A 203 -5.51 -9.50 -15.20
C PRO A 203 -5.39 -8.91 -13.78
N LYS A 204 -5.69 -9.70 -12.76
CA LYS A 204 -5.20 -9.44 -11.40
C LYS A 204 -3.79 -9.99 -11.24
N ARG A 205 -2.95 -9.26 -10.50
CA ARG A 205 -1.57 -9.61 -10.12
C ARG A 205 -1.48 -9.68 -8.60
N ILE A 206 -0.38 -10.20 -8.07
CA ILE A 206 -0.11 -10.09 -6.65
C ILE A 206 0.57 -8.74 -6.43
N CYS A 207 -0.12 -7.87 -5.72
CA CYS A 207 0.29 -6.49 -5.43
C CYS A 207 0.50 -6.29 -3.94
N HIS A 208 1.33 -5.32 -3.59
CA HIS A 208 1.59 -4.93 -2.20
C HIS A 208 0.38 -4.19 -1.58
N CYS A 209 -0.28 -3.34 -2.36
CA CYS A 209 -1.47 -2.54 -2.03
C CYS A 209 -1.29 -1.50 -0.91
N ASP A 210 -0.06 -1.20 -0.49
CA ASP A 210 0.28 -0.08 0.42
C ASP A 210 1.70 0.41 0.10
N THR A 211 1.88 1.01 -1.08
CA THR A 211 3.19 1.36 -1.63
C THR A 211 3.65 2.72 -1.16
N LYS A 212 4.00 2.81 0.11
CA LYS A 212 4.64 3.99 0.70
C LYS A 212 6.16 3.87 0.64
N VAL A 213 6.86 5.00 0.56
CA VAL A 213 8.33 5.03 0.55
C VAL A 213 8.93 4.35 1.79
N ASN A 214 8.29 4.49 2.94
CA ASN A 214 8.72 3.88 4.19
C ASN A 214 8.43 2.36 4.29
N ASN A 215 7.76 1.76 3.29
CA ASN A 215 7.59 0.31 3.16
C ASN A 215 8.70 -0.33 2.33
N MET A 216 9.79 0.40 2.12
CA MET A 216 11.04 -0.10 1.51
C MET A 216 12.22 0.15 2.42
N LEU A 217 13.11 -0.83 2.50
CA LEU A 217 14.39 -0.72 3.17
C LEU A 217 15.51 -0.54 2.15
N PHE A 218 16.45 0.34 2.48
CA PHE A 218 17.63 0.66 1.68
C PHE A 218 18.90 0.37 2.47
N ASP A 219 20.00 0.11 1.78
CA ASP A 219 21.33 0.03 2.38
C ASP A 219 21.93 1.45 2.56
N ALA A 220 23.16 1.50 3.09
CA ALA A 220 23.87 2.76 3.31
C ALA A 220 24.25 3.49 2.02
N ASP A 221 24.30 2.79 0.89
CA ASP A 221 24.60 3.33 -0.43
C ASP A 221 23.32 3.74 -1.20
N GLY A 222 22.15 3.58 -0.58
CA GLY A 222 20.85 3.90 -1.17
C GLY A 222 20.28 2.82 -2.09
N ASN A 223 20.89 1.61 -2.14
CA ASN A 223 20.32 0.52 -2.90
C ASN A 223 19.15 -0.12 -2.14
N ILE A 224 18.18 -0.60 -2.90
CA ILE A 224 17.01 -1.28 -2.34
C ILE A 224 17.41 -2.62 -1.76
N LEU A 225 17.01 -2.85 -0.51
CA LEU A 225 17.16 -4.12 0.16
C LEU A 225 15.90 -4.96 0.11
N CYS A 226 14.82 -4.48 0.74
CA CYS A 226 13.63 -5.28 1.00
C CYS A 226 12.37 -4.43 0.97
N VAL A 227 11.31 -4.95 0.37
CA VAL A 227 9.95 -4.45 0.55
C VAL A 227 9.38 -5.06 1.83
N ILE A 228 8.83 -4.24 2.70
CA ILE A 228 8.31 -4.62 4.02
C ILE A 228 6.82 -4.27 4.15
N ASP A 229 6.21 -4.61 5.28
CA ASP A 229 4.78 -4.38 5.57
C ASP A 229 3.83 -5.08 4.58
N LEU A 230 4.00 -6.40 4.48
CA LEU A 230 3.29 -7.24 3.50
C LEU A 230 1.83 -7.59 3.89
N ASP A 231 1.23 -6.88 4.83
CA ASP A 231 -0.10 -7.22 5.36
C ASP A 231 -1.23 -7.03 4.35
N THR A 232 -1.01 -6.12 3.40
CA THR A 232 -1.94 -5.86 2.30
C THR A 232 -1.55 -6.58 1.00
N LEU A 233 -0.63 -7.54 1.08
CA LEU A 233 -0.24 -8.35 -0.08
C LEU A 233 -1.38 -9.25 -0.52
N MET A 234 -1.95 -8.98 -1.69
CA MET A 234 -3.12 -9.68 -2.19
C MET A 234 -3.28 -9.57 -3.71
N PRO A 235 -4.16 -10.37 -4.33
CA PRO A 235 -4.55 -10.17 -5.73
C PRO A 235 -5.21 -8.81 -5.93
N SER A 236 -4.63 -8.00 -6.83
CA SER A 236 -5.16 -6.69 -7.25
C SER A 236 -4.71 -6.37 -8.67
N PHE A 237 -5.05 -5.19 -9.17
CA PHE A 237 -4.46 -4.67 -10.39
C PHE A 237 -3.11 -4.01 -10.09
N VAL A 238 -2.15 -4.07 -11.01
CA VAL A 238 -0.88 -3.33 -10.89
C VAL A 238 -1.08 -1.84 -10.60
N PHE A 239 -2.25 -1.33 -10.95
CA PHE A 239 -2.67 0.04 -10.66
C PHE A 239 -2.69 0.36 -9.16
N SER A 240 -2.89 -0.66 -8.30
CA SER A 240 -2.87 -0.50 -6.85
C SER A 240 -1.51 -0.04 -6.36
N ASP A 241 -0.45 -0.70 -6.79
CA ASP A 241 0.91 -0.35 -6.36
C ASP A 241 1.40 0.91 -7.06
N TYR A 242 1.19 1.00 -8.36
CA TYR A 242 1.61 2.14 -9.15
C TYR A 242 0.89 3.45 -8.75
N GLY A 243 -0.44 3.38 -8.63
CA GLY A 243 -1.27 4.56 -8.34
C GLY A 243 -1.17 5.03 -6.90
N ASP A 244 -1.10 4.13 -5.92
CA ASP A 244 -1.02 4.51 -4.50
C ASP A 244 0.32 5.21 -4.18
N PHE A 245 1.43 4.74 -4.75
CA PHE A 245 2.70 5.45 -4.64
C PHE A 245 2.58 6.88 -5.16
N LEU A 246 2.09 7.05 -6.39
CA LEU A 246 1.98 8.37 -7.02
C LEU A 246 1.02 9.31 -6.29
N ARG A 247 -0.08 8.78 -5.74
CA ARG A 247 -1.02 9.56 -4.94
C ARG A 247 -0.36 10.26 -3.77
N THR A 248 0.57 9.60 -3.12
CA THR A 248 1.28 10.17 -1.95
C THR A 248 2.55 10.91 -2.37
N ALA A 249 3.34 10.34 -3.24
CA ALA A 249 4.66 10.83 -3.61
C ALA A 249 4.62 12.02 -4.59
N ALA A 250 3.67 11.99 -5.55
CA ALA A 250 3.55 13.06 -6.54
C ALA A 250 2.65 14.22 -6.09
N ASN A 251 2.03 14.16 -4.90
CA ASN A 251 1.39 15.31 -4.31
C ASN A 251 2.44 16.28 -3.76
N ALA A 252 2.37 17.55 -4.16
CA ALA A 252 3.32 18.57 -3.69
C ALA A 252 3.16 18.94 -2.21
N VAL A 253 2.05 18.54 -1.58
CA VAL A 253 1.71 18.81 -0.18
C VAL A 253 1.18 17.54 0.51
N ALA A 254 1.08 17.56 1.84
CA ALA A 254 0.48 16.47 2.60
C ALA A 254 -1.01 16.30 2.24
N GLU A 255 -1.54 15.09 2.38
CA GLU A 255 -2.94 14.78 2.01
C GLU A 255 -3.98 15.50 2.89
N ASP A 256 -3.58 15.99 4.05
CA ASP A 256 -4.40 16.78 4.97
C ASP A 256 -4.03 18.28 5.00
N ASP A 257 -3.27 18.77 4.01
CA ASP A 257 -3.01 20.19 3.84
C ASP A 257 -4.31 20.90 3.40
N PRO A 258 -4.78 21.93 4.15
CA PRO A 258 -6.01 22.64 3.81
C PRO A 258 -5.85 23.59 2.60
N HIS A 259 -4.62 23.86 2.18
CA HIS A 259 -4.32 24.82 1.09
C HIS A 259 -4.36 24.14 -0.28
N VAL A 260 -5.57 23.92 -0.80
CA VAL A 260 -5.80 23.27 -2.11
C VAL A 260 -5.10 23.97 -3.26
N ASP A 261 -4.88 25.29 -3.15
CA ASP A 261 -4.14 26.09 -4.13
C ASP A 261 -2.65 25.70 -4.25
N ARG A 262 -2.12 24.94 -3.32
CA ARG A 262 -0.76 24.40 -3.31
C ARG A 262 -0.67 22.98 -3.87
N VAL A 263 -1.79 22.28 -3.98
CA VAL A 263 -1.81 20.93 -4.54
C VAL A 263 -1.35 20.95 -5.99
N ARG A 264 -0.39 20.12 -6.32
CA ARG A 264 0.14 19.94 -7.68
C ARG A 264 0.47 18.48 -7.87
N PHE A 265 0.27 17.97 -9.08
CA PHE A 265 0.81 16.69 -9.46
C PHE A 265 2.23 16.87 -10.00
N ARG A 266 3.21 16.29 -9.33
CA ARG A 266 4.64 16.41 -9.63
C ARG A 266 5.04 15.46 -10.75
N MET A 267 5.18 16.00 -11.96
CA MET A 267 5.61 15.22 -13.13
C MET A 267 7.05 14.70 -13.01
N ASP A 268 7.95 15.41 -12.33
CA ASP A 268 9.31 14.95 -12.07
C ASP A 268 9.33 13.63 -11.24
N ILE A 269 8.41 13.50 -10.28
CA ILE A 269 8.22 12.28 -9.50
C ILE A 269 7.58 11.17 -10.37
N PHE A 270 6.55 11.52 -11.14
CA PHE A 270 5.90 10.58 -12.06
C PHE A 270 6.91 9.97 -13.05
N GLU A 271 7.70 10.81 -13.72
CA GLU A 271 8.68 10.38 -14.72
C GLU A 271 9.76 9.48 -14.10
N ALA A 272 10.30 9.88 -12.95
CA ALA A 272 11.32 9.10 -12.25
C ALA A 272 10.78 7.74 -11.79
N PHE A 273 9.63 7.73 -11.12
CA PHE A 273 8.99 6.48 -10.65
C PHE A 273 8.63 5.56 -11.82
N THR A 274 8.00 6.11 -12.86
CA THR A 274 7.58 5.34 -14.05
C THR A 274 8.77 4.69 -14.75
N ARG A 275 9.88 5.43 -14.92
CA ARG A 275 11.10 4.89 -15.49
C ARG A 275 11.62 3.71 -14.69
N GLY A 276 11.76 3.86 -13.37
CA GLY A 276 12.23 2.79 -12.49
C GLY A 276 11.27 1.59 -12.50
N TYR A 277 9.97 1.84 -12.43
CA TYR A 277 8.95 0.80 -12.44
C TYR A 277 9.00 -0.01 -13.75
N LEU A 278 9.00 0.64 -14.91
CA LEU A 278 9.03 -0.02 -16.20
C LEU A 278 10.34 -0.75 -16.49
N GLU A 279 11.48 -0.31 -15.93
CA GLU A 279 12.73 -1.07 -16.04
C GLU A 279 12.58 -2.49 -15.48
N SER A 280 11.84 -2.66 -14.39
CA SER A 280 11.64 -3.95 -13.73
C SER A 280 10.35 -4.65 -14.14
N ALA A 281 9.26 -3.92 -14.31
CA ALA A 281 7.93 -4.49 -14.52
C ALA A 281 7.64 -4.88 -15.97
N ARG A 282 8.39 -4.36 -16.96
CA ARG A 282 8.16 -4.69 -18.38
C ARG A 282 8.20 -6.18 -18.72
N VAL A 283 8.83 -6.98 -17.87
CA VAL A 283 8.96 -8.43 -18.09
C VAL A 283 7.65 -9.19 -17.90
N PHE A 284 6.67 -8.61 -17.22
CA PHE A 284 5.37 -9.24 -16.95
C PHE A 284 4.16 -8.40 -17.38
N LEU A 285 4.32 -7.08 -17.51
CA LEU A 285 3.22 -6.19 -17.89
C LEU A 285 2.71 -6.49 -19.28
N THR A 286 1.39 -6.58 -19.42
CA THR A 286 0.73 -6.57 -20.73
C THR A 286 0.71 -5.15 -21.30
N PRO A 287 0.55 -4.98 -22.63
CA PRO A 287 0.36 -3.66 -23.23
C PRO A 287 -0.80 -2.89 -22.59
N VAL A 288 -1.90 -3.57 -22.26
CA VAL A 288 -3.08 -2.95 -21.63
C VAL A 288 -2.75 -2.41 -20.23
N GLU A 289 -2.00 -3.16 -19.43
CA GLU A 289 -1.56 -2.68 -18.11
C GLU A 289 -0.67 -1.45 -18.25
N ARG A 290 0.33 -1.50 -19.16
CA ARG A 290 1.25 -0.39 -19.41
C ARG A 290 0.53 0.87 -19.90
N ASP A 291 -0.34 0.74 -20.88
CA ASP A 291 -1.03 1.86 -21.52
C ASP A 291 -2.05 2.53 -20.58
N ASN A 292 -2.46 1.84 -19.50
CA ASN A 292 -3.36 2.37 -18.47
C ASN A 292 -2.62 2.84 -17.18
N LEU A 293 -1.30 2.96 -17.16
CA LEU A 293 -0.57 3.53 -16.01
C LEU A 293 -0.94 5.02 -15.75
N PRO A 294 -1.17 5.89 -16.77
CA PRO A 294 -1.70 7.24 -16.52
C PRO A 294 -3.08 7.24 -15.85
N TYR A 295 -3.95 6.31 -16.23
CA TYR A 295 -5.23 6.11 -15.54
C TYR A 295 -5.02 5.76 -14.06
N ALA A 296 -4.08 4.88 -13.72
CA ALA A 296 -3.79 4.53 -12.33
C ALA A 296 -3.37 5.74 -11.48
N ALA A 297 -2.58 6.66 -12.07
CA ALA A 297 -2.19 7.91 -11.41
C ALA A 297 -3.38 8.83 -11.09
N CYS A 298 -4.45 8.76 -11.90
CA CYS A 298 -5.71 9.50 -11.66
C CYS A 298 -6.66 8.73 -10.74
N LEU A 299 -6.74 7.39 -10.88
CA LEU A 299 -7.64 6.53 -10.13
C LEU A 299 -7.43 6.66 -8.62
N PHE A 300 -6.19 6.67 -8.15
CA PHE A 300 -5.93 6.61 -6.71
C PHE A 300 -6.28 7.90 -5.96
N PRO A 301 -5.96 9.11 -6.43
CA PRO A 301 -6.50 10.34 -5.86
C PRO A 301 -8.04 10.38 -5.88
N TYR A 302 -8.66 9.96 -6.99
CA TYR A 302 -10.12 9.88 -7.10
C TYR A 302 -10.73 8.91 -6.08
N MET A 303 -10.21 7.69 -6.01
CA MET A 303 -10.68 6.67 -5.07
C MET A 303 -10.56 7.16 -3.63
N GLN A 304 -9.45 7.78 -3.28
CA GLN A 304 -9.23 8.27 -1.92
C GLN A 304 -10.11 9.48 -1.60
N ALA A 305 -10.35 10.37 -2.57
CA ALA A 305 -11.35 11.44 -2.45
C ALA A 305 -12.74 10.87 -2.14
N VAL A 306 -13.18 9.88 -2.93
CA VAL A 306 -14.46 9.19 -2.73
C VAL A 306 -14.55 8.55 -1.34
N ARG A 307 -13.50 7.90 -0.87
CA ARG A 307 -13.45 7.25 0.46
C ARG A 307 -13.54 8.26 1.61
N PHE A 308 -12.76 9.34 1.58
CA PHE A 308 -12.83 10.40 2.59
C PHE A 308 -14.18 11.11 2.57
N PHE A 309 -14.69 11.37 1.38
CA PHE A 309 -15.98 12.02 1.21
C PHE A 309 -17.14 11.17 1.71
N THR A 310 -17.13 9.88 1.41
CA THR A 310 -18.10 8.91 1.93
C THR A 310 -18.09 8.89 3.45
N ASP A 311 -16.91 8.83 4.06
CA ASP A 311 -16.80 8.82 5.52
C ASP A 311 -17.25 10.15 6.13
N TYR A 312 -16.94 11.29 5.50
CA TYR A 312 -17.45 12.58 5.92
C TYR A 312 -18.98 12.60 5.91
N ILE A 313 -19.64 12.20 4.82
CA ILE A 313 -21.11 12.14 4.73
C ILE A 313 -21.70 11.22 5.80
N ASN A 314 -21.03 10.13 6.14
CA ASN A 314 -21.43 9.17 7.18
C ASN A 314 -21.12 9.64 8.62
N GLY A 315 -20.52 10.81 8.81
CA GLY A 315 -20.25 11.37 10.15
C GLY A 315 -18.89 10.96 10.73
N ASP A 316 -17.89 10.70 9.90
CA ASP A 316 -16.49 10.42 10.29
C ASP A 316 -16.35 9.17 11.17
N THR A 317 -16.87 8.04 10.70
CA THR A 317 -16.96 6.79 11.47
C THR A 317 -15.83 5.82 11.19
N TYR A 318 -15.12 5.96 10.05
CA TYR A 318 -14.11 5.04 9.59
C TYR A 318 -12.68 5.55 9.85
N TYR A 319 -12.36 6.75 9.36
CA TYR A 319 -11.02 7.32 9.52
C TYR A 319 -10.87 8.07 10.84
N LYS A 320 -9.69 7.94 11.47
CA LYS A 320 -9.34 8.80 12.61
C LYS A 320 -9.24 10.26 12.16
N ILE A 321 -10.00 11.13 12.79
CA ILE A 321 -9.99 12.56 12.53
C ILE A 321 -9.30 13.32 13.67
N LYS A 322 -8.62 14.42 13.33
CA LYS A 322 -7.97 15.34 14.28
C LYS A 322 -8.91 16.49 14.68
N TYR A 323 -9.87 16.81 13.82
CA TYR A 323 -10.88 17.87 13.98
C TYR A 323 -12.10 17.57 13.09
N PRO A 324 -13.27 18.20 13.30
CA PRO A 324 -14.53 17.79 12.66
C PRO A 324 -14.55 17.81 11.14
N GLU A 325 -13.76 18.67 10.49
CA GLU A 325 -13.74 18.81 9.03
C GLU A 325 -12.55 18.08 8.38
N HIS A 326 -11.82 17.26 9.13
CA HIS A 326 -10.56 16.67 8.66
C HIS A 326 -10.76 15.83 7.38
N ASN A 327 -11.80 14.99 7.32
CA ASN A 327 -12.07 14.21 6.11
C ASN A 327 -12.53 15.09 4.94
N LEU A 328 -13.22 16.20 5.18
CA LEU A 328 -13.58 17.14 4.12
C LEU A 328 -12.33 17.87 3.57
N VAL A 329 -11.39 18.25 4.43
CA VAL A 329 -10.07 18.80 4.01
C VAL A 329 -9.32 17.81 3.15
N ARG A 330 -9.23 16.56 3.58
CA ARG A 330 -8.62 15.48 2.79
C ARG A 330 -9.32 15.26 1.45
N THR A 331 -10.65 15.30 1.44
CA THR A 331 -11.44 15.19 0.21
C THR A 331 -11.07 16.28 -0.78
N ARG A 332 -11.06 17.54 -0.35
CA ARG A 332 -10.67 18.69 -1.20
C ARG A 332 -9.27 18.53 -1.77
N ASN A 333 -8.33 18.09 -0.94
CA ASN A 333 -6.95 17.86 -1.34
C ASN A 333 -6.86 16.79 -2.43
N GLN A 334 -7.53 15.66 -2.23
CA GLN A 334 -7.49 14.55 -3.18
C GLN A 334 -8.28 14.84 -4.48
N VAL A 335 -9.36 15.60 -4.42
CA VAL A 335 -10.08 16.12 -5.61
C VAL A 335 -9.15 17.03 -6.42
N ALA A 336 -8.46 17.97 -5.77
CA ALA A 336 -7.51 18.85 -6.44
C ALA A 336 -6.34 18.08 -7.06
N LEU A 337 -5.83 17.06 -6.37
CA LEU A 337 -4.77 16.19 -6.90
C LEU A 337 -5.25 15.36 -8.10
N PHE A 338 -6.48 14.85 -8.04
CA PHE A 338 -7.11 14.14 -9.16
C PHE A 338 -7.17 15.01 -10.41
N HIS A 339 -7.69 16.23 -10.31
CA HIS A 339 -7.73 17.16 -11.45
C HIS A 339 -6.32 17.52 -11.94
N ALA A 340 -5.38 17.80 -11.03
CA ALA A 340 -4.00 18.07 -11.39
C ALA A 340 -3.33 16.90 -12.13
N ALA A 341 -3.67 15.65 -11.77
CA ALA A 341 -3.22 14.45 -12.49
C ALA A 341 -3.90 14.30 -13.86
N MET A 342 -5.22 14.52 -13.93
CA MET A 342 -5.98 14.47 -15.19
C MET A 342 -5.44 15.44 -16.24
N ASP A 343 -5.07 16.64 -15.83
CA ASP A 343 -4.47 17.66 -16.71
C ASP A 343 -3.13 17.21 -17.30
N GLN A 344 -2.42 16.29 -16.64
CA GLN A 344 -1.12 15.77 -17.07
C GLN A 344 -1.22 14.47 -17.90
N VAL A 345 -2.39 13.86 -18.05
CA VAL A 345 -2.54 12.57 -18.76
C VAL A 345 -1.87 12.58 -20.15
N PRO A 346 -2.03 13.60 -21.01
CA PRO A 346 -1.37 13.59 -22.32
C PRO A 346 0.18 13.58 -22.20
N ALA A 347 0.74 14.26 -21.21
CA ALA A 347 2.17 14.27 -20.95
C ALA A 347 2.66 12.92 -20.40
N MET A 348 1.87 12.29 -19.51
CA MET A 348 2.15 10.95 -18.99
C MET A 348 2.17 9.90 -20.09
N GLU A 349 1.16 9.91 -20.99
CA GLU A 349 1.07 9.01 -22.14
C GLU A 349 2.27 9.19 -23.09
N ALA A 350 2.61 10.43 -23.40
CA ALA A 350 3.77 10.74 -24.26
C ALA A 350 5.08 10.25 -23.62
N TYR A 351 5.23 10.42 -22.30
CA TYR A 351 6.41 9.94 -21.59
C TYR A 351 6.51 8.41 -21.60
N ILE A 352 5.44 7.70 -21.25
CA ILE A 352 5.41 6.23 -21.26
C ILE A 352 5.67 5.67 -22.68
N ALA A 353 5.15 6.33 -23.70
CA ALA A 353 5.40 5.94 -25.10
C ALA A 353 6.86 6.13 -25.52
N SER A 354 7.62 7.00 -24.84
CA SER A 354 9.04 7.25 -25.10
C SER A 354 9.98 6.25 -24.44
N LEU A 355 9.49 5.44 -23.47
CA LEU A 355 10.24 4.43 -22.74
C LEU A 355 10.14 3.04 -23.41
#